data_9fbd7d4f4ca4360a464b9cf38570193b
#
_entry.id   9fbd7d4f4ca4360a464b9cf38570193b
#
_cell.length_a   1.000
_cell.length_b   1.000
_cell.length_c   1.000
_cell.angle_alpha   90.00
_cell.angle_beta   90.00
_cell.angle_gamma   90.00
#
_symmetry.space_group_name_H-M   'P 1'
#
loop_
_entity.id
_entity.type
_entity.pdbx_description
1 polymer ?
#
loop_
_entity_poly.entity_id
_entity_poly.type
_entity_poly.pdbx_seq_one_letter_code
_entity_poly.pdbx_strand_id
1 'polypeptide(L)'
;MYKLLSLILIVVLAGCGAKPGPHEIVAIDNYTANRITSIIDMQTKAAHHHSTGGAITKISAEFLGTPYEANVLVGSVTEPEQLVIDFRGLDCFTYLDYVESFRKSKNKSDFIQQVINTRYIDGDVSYLNRKHFFTDWSHREPLNAQDVTAQITPHSRTVIKYLNQKKEGGEFIPSLNVIERNIVYIPAEFINDAAVSHLKNGDYIGIYTHIQGLDVTHTGIFVRTAKGPMLRNASSLKGNNKVVDSPFVEYVKKTPGIVVLRAMPISDSN
;
A
#
# COMPACT_ATOMS: atom_id res chain seq x y z
N MET A 1 -76.92 19.05 17.83
CA MET A 1 -75.97 19.30 16.68
C MET A 1 -74.55 19.40 17.24
N TYR A 2 -73.81 18.30 17.29
CA TYR A 2 -72.45 18.26 17.80
C TYR A 2 -71.51 18.23 16.59
N LYS A 3 -70.65 19.27 16.46
CA LYS A 3 -69.59 19.33 15.47
C LYS A 3 -68.38 18.59 16.01
N LEU A 4 -68.03 17.46 15.40
CA LEU A 4 -66.73 16.77 15.64
C LEU A 4 -65.64 17.57 14.95
N LEU A 5 -64.66 18.04 15.72
CA LEU A 5 -63.41 18.57 15.21
C LEU A 5 -62.42 17.40 15.07
N SER A 6 -62.11 17.02 13.83
CA SER A 6 -61.05 16.02 13.56
C SER A 6 -59.67 16.72 13.65
N LEU A 7 -58.89 16.30 14.64
CA LEU A 7 -57.50 16.73 14.82
C LEU A 7 -56.61 15.85 13.93
N ILE A 8 -56.05 16.41 12.87
CA ILE A 8 -55.08 15.72 12.02
C ILE A 8 -53.73 15.82 12.69
N LEU A 9 -53.19 14.68 13.18
CA LEU A 9 -51.86 14.54 13.74
C LEU A 9 -50.88 14.35 12.60
N ILE A 10 -50.11 15.39 12.26
CA ILE A 10 -49.01 15.29 11.29
C ILE A 10 -47.79 14.66 12.01
N VAL A 11 -47.53 13.38 11.74
CA VAL A 11 -46.33 12.70 12.16
C VAL A 11 -45.19 13.10 11.21
N VAL A 12 -44.30 13.98 11.65
CA VAL A 12 -43.06 14.29 10.98
C VAL A 12 -42.10 13.11 11.20
N LEU A 13 -41.97 12.22 10.24
CA LEU A 13 -40.93 11.21 10.21
C LEU A 13 -39.58 11.92 9.97
N ALA A 14 -38.84 12.18 11.06
CA ALA A 14 -37.45 12.54 10.98
C ALA A 14 -36.69 11.33 10.39
N GLY A 15 -36.35 11.39 9.11
CA GLY A 15 -35.47 10.44 8.49
C GLY A 15 -34.10 10.51 9.15
N CYS A 16 -33.78 9.56 10.02
CA CYS A 16 -32.42 9.29 10.43
C CYS A 16 -31.67 8.88 9.14
N GLY A 17 -30.81 9.78 8.65
CA GLY A 17 -29.82 9.42 7.63
C GLY A 17 -28.99 8.26 8.19
N ALA A 18 -29.23 7.07 7.69
CA ALA A 18 -28.39 5.93 7.99
C ALA A 18 -26.96 6.29 7.55
N LYS A 19 -26.01 6.27 8.51
CA LYS A 19 -24.60 6.25 8.16
C LYS A 19 -24.40 5.07 7.21
N PRO A 20 -23.57 5.22 6.12
CA PRO A 20 -23.28 4.09 5.27
C PRO A 20 -22.84 2.92 6.14
N GLY A 21 -23.48 1.76 5.95
CA GLY A 21 -23.15 0.53 6.68
C GLY A 21 -21.70 0.13 6.44
N PRO A 22 -21.15 -0.81 7.21
CA PRO A 22 -19.80 -1.29 7.00
C PRO A 22 -19.68 -1.77 5.55
N HIS A 23 -18.64 -1.28 4.85
CA HIS A 23 -18.32 -1.67 3.48
C HIS A 23 -18.34 -3.20 3.37
N GLU A 24 -18.94 -3.72 2.31
CA GLU A 24 -19.03 -5.16 2.09
C GLU A 24 -17.61 -5.71 1.97
N ILE A 25 -17.16 -6.42 3.01
CA ILE A 25 -15.86 -7.09 3.01
C ILE A 25 -16.07 -8.36 2.20
N VAL A 26 -15.30 -8.55 1.12
CA VAL A 26 -15.23 -9.86 0.47
C VAL A 26 -14.88 -10.89 1.54
N ALA A 27 -15.64 -11.98 1.58
CA ALA A 27 -15.49 -13.00 2.59
C ALA A 27 -14.03 -13.49 2.64
N ILE A 28 -13.38 -13.28 3.79
CA ILE A 28 -12.00 -13.74 4.01
C ILE A 28 -12.06 -15.27 4.09
N ASP A 29 -11.40 -15.97 3.17
CA ASP A 29 -11.33 -17.42 3.17
C ASP A 29 -10.54 -17.99 4.38
N ASN A 30 -10.71 -19.27 4.65
CA ASN A 30 -10.07 -19.90 5.81
C ASN A 30 -8.53 -19.86 5.77
N TYR A 31 -7.93 -19.95 4.58
CA TYR A 31 -6.47 -19.87 4.44
C TYR A 31 -5.99 -18.47 4.86
N THR A 32 -6.58 -17.42 4.29
CA THR A 32 -6.26 -16.03 4.61
C THR A 32 -6.53 -15.73 6.09
N ALA A 33 -7.67 -16.18 6.64
CA ALA A 33 -8.01 -15.98 8.05
C ALA A 33 -6.99 -16.62 9.01
N ASN A 34 -6.55 -17.86 8.73
CA ASN A 34 -5.53 -18.54 9.51
C ASN A 34 -4.17 -17.85 9.42
N ARG A 35 -3.79 -17.36 8.22
CA ARG A 35 -2.54 -16.61 8.02
C ARG A 35 -2.56 -15.29 8.78
N ILE A 36 -3.68 -14.55 8.79
CA ILE A 36 -3.83 -13.33 9.59
C ILE A 36 -3.53 -13.63 11.05
N THR A 37 -4.18 -14.65 11.62
CA THR A 37 -3.97 -15.05 13.02
C THR A 37 -2.52 -15.40 13.30
N SER A 38 -1.90 -16.23 12.46
CA SER A 38 -0.51 -16.66 12.62
C SER A 38 0.48 -15.49 12.62
N ILE A 39 0.31 -14.53 11.68
CA ILE A 39 1.21 -13.38 11.57
C ILE A 39 1.04 -12.45 12.77
N ILE A 40 -0.18 -12.21 13.25
CA ILE A 40 -0.44 -11.40 14.44
C ILE A 40 0.16 -12.06 15.69
N ASP A 41 -0.01 -13.37 15.86
CA ASP A 41 0.58 -14.11 16.99
C ASP A 41 2.10 -14.03 16.98
N MET A 42 2.72 -14.13 15.79
CA MET A 42 4.17 -13.95 15.63
C MET A 42 4.62 -12.56 16.07
N GLN A 43 3.88 -11.51 15.65
CA GLN A 43 4.20 -10.13 16.01
C GLN A 43 4.06 -9.88 17.52
N THR A 44 2.97 -10.36 18.12
CA THR A 44 2.70 -10.19 19.56
C THR A 44 3.81 -10.81 20.42
N LYS A 45 4.27 -12.00 20.03
CA LYS A 45 5.40 -12.68 20.72
C LYS A 45 6.73 -11.95 20.54
N ALA A 46 6.86 -11.15 19.47
CA ALA A 46 8.09 -10.44 19.12
C ALA A 46 8.08 -8.95 19.51
N ALA A 47 6.96 -8.40 19.98
CA ALA A 47 6.70 -6.96 20.16
C ALA A 47 7.72 -6.19 21.03
N HIS A 48 8.48 -6.88 21.89
CA HIS A 48 9.45 -6.24 22.78
C HIS A 48 10.87 -6.08 22.20
N HIS A 49 11.14 -6.53 20.96
CA HIS A 49 12.52 -6.67 20.47
C HIS A 49 12.79 -6.14 19.05
N HIS A 50 11.82 -5.50 18.36
CA HIS A 50 12.02 -5.11 16.96
C HIS A 50 11.84 -3.62 16.69
N SER A 51 12.81 -3.05 15.97
CA SER A 51 12.64 -1.77 15.27
C SER A 51 11.55 -1.90 14.20
N THR A 52 10.98 -0.75 13.78
CA THR A 52 10.02 -0.70 12.66
C THR A 52 10.47 -1.53 11.45
N GLY A 53 11.72 -1.36 11.01
CA GLY A 53 12.28 -2.11 9.89
C GLY A 53 12.45 -3.61 10.18
N GLY A 54 12.75 -3.98 11.43
CA GLY A 54 12.82 -5.37 11.86
C GLY A 54 11.46 -6.06 11.81
N ALA A 55 10.39 -5.37 12.22
CA ALA A 55 9.02 -5.86 12.13
C ALA A 55 8.62 -6.07 10.65
N ILE A 56 8.84 -5.06 9.79
CA ILE A 56 8.56 -5.16 8.34
C ILE A 56 9.33 -6.35 7.72
N THR A 57 10.60 -6.52 8.07
CA THR A 57 11.43 -7.62 7.55
C THR A 57 10.85 -8.99 7.91
N LYS A 58 10.36 -9.17 9.13
CA LYS A 58 9.76 -10.44 9.58
C LYS A 58 8.39 -10.67 8.93
N ILE A 59 7.50 -9.68 8.98
CA ILE A 59 6.17 -9.78 8.39
C ILE A 59 6.27 -10.07 6.89
N SER A 60 7.12 -9.34 6.18
CA SER A 60 7.31 -9.52 4.74
C SER A 60 7.82 -10.91 4.38
N ALA A 61 8.61 -11.54 5.25
CA ALA A 61 9.11 -12.91 5.05
C ALA A 61 8.00 -13.96 5.08
N GLU A 62 6.91 -13.71 5.80
CA GLU A 62 5.76 -14.62 5.87
C GLU A 62 5.07 -14.81 4.52
N PHE A 63 5.26 -13.91 3.58
CA PHE A 63 4.70 -13.99 2.23
C PHE A 63 5.64 -14.61 1.20
N LEU A 64 6.89 -14.97 1.56
CA LEU A 64 7.82 -15.60 0.61
C LEU A 64 7.20 -16.87 0.01
N GLY A 65 7.23 -16.96 -1.33
CA GLY A 65 6.63 -18.06 -2.07
C GLY A 65 5.16 -17.90 -2.43
N THR A 66 4.45 -16.88 -1.87
CA THR A 66 3.06 -16.58 -2.27
C THR A 66 3.02 -16.24 -3.76
N PRO A 67 2.11 -16.85 -4.55
CA PRO A 67 1.97 -16.59 -5.98
C PRO A 67 1.77 -15.11 -6.31
N TYR A 68 2.35 -14.66 -7.43
CA TYR A 68 2.01 -13.36 -8.01
C TYR A 68 0.68 -13.47 -8.75
N GLU A 69 -0.23 -12.56 -8.46
CA GLU A 69 -1.51 -12.43 -9.14
C GLU A 69 -1.81 -10.95 -9.39
N ALA A 70 -2.01 -10.58 -10.65
CA ALA A 70 -2.36 -9.21 -11.01
C ALA A 70 -3.86 -8.97 -10.88
N ASN A 71 -4.26 -7.71 -10.68
CA ASN A 71 -5.67 -7.27 -10.68
C ASN A 71 -6.54 -7.98 -9.62
N VAL A 72 -5.98 -8.23 -8.44
CA VAL A 72 -6.69 -8.91 -7.33
C VAL A 72 -7.76 -8.04 -6.67
N LEU A 73 -7.73 -6.73 -6.87
CA LEU A 73 -8.71 -5.80 -6.29
C LEU A 73 -9.95 -5.70 -7.16
N VAL A 74 -11.12 -5.62 -6.53
CA VAL A 74 -12.43 -5.47 -7.17
C VAL A 74 -12.90 -4.03 -7.01
N GLY A 75 -13.37 -3.45 -8.11
CA GLY A 75 -13.88 -2.08 -8.19
C GLY A 75 -13.34 -1.34 -9.42
N SER A 76 -14.20 -0.51 -10.00
CA SER A 76 -13.88 0.33 -11.16
C SER A 76 -14.83 1.54 -11.18
N VAL A 77 -14.80 2.32 -12.26
CA VAL A 77 -15.78 3.41 -12.48
C VAL A 77 -17.22 2.90 -12.55
N THR A 78 -17.40 1.65 -13.00
CA THR A 78 -18.72 1.03 -13.22
C THR A 78 -19.03 -0.10 -12.24
N GLU A 79 -18.06 -0.52 -11.44
CA GLU A 79 -18.22 -1.60 -10.47
C GLU A 79 -17.92 -1.06 -9.06
N PRO A 80 -18.83 -1.26 -8.09
CA PRO A 80 -18.59 -0.82 -6.70
C PRO A 80 -17.28 -1.39 -6.14
N GLU A 81 -16.56 -0.55 -5.40
CA GLU A 81 -15.35 -0.97 -4.70
C GLU A 81 -15.67 -1.98 -3.61
N GLN A 82 -14.87 -3.04 -3.54
CA GLN A 82 -14.93 -4.03 -2.47
C GLN A 82 -13.60 -4.09 -1.74
N LEU A 83 -13.63 -4.24 -0.42
CA LEU A 83 -12.43 -4.45 0.37
C LEU A 83 -11.95 -5.89 0.24
N VAL A 84 -11.05 -6.14 -0.70
CA VAL A 84 -10.45 -7.46 -0.90
C VAL A 84 -9.29 -7.69 0.07
N ILE A 85 -9.32 -8.83 0.80
CA ILE A 85 -8.22 -9.36 1.61
C ILE A 85 -8.06 -10.84 1.28
N ASP A 86 -7.06 -11.15 0.46
CA ASP A 86 -6.77 -12.51 -0.02
C ASP A 86 -5.25 -12.73 -0.10
N PHE A 87 -4.75 -13.78 0.55
CA PHE A 87 -3.32 -14.10 0.59
C PHE A 87 -2.94 -15.27 -0.32
N ARG A 88 -3.87 -15.77 -1.13
CA ARG A 88 -3.60 -16.84 -2.11
C ARG A 88 -2.79 -16.34 -3.31
N GLY A 89 -2.93 -15.06 -3.64
CA GLY A 89 -2.16 -14.38 -4.67
C GLY A 89 -2.02 -12.88 -4.36
N LEU A 90 -0.91 -12.28 -4.75
CA LEU A 90 -0.56 -10.89 -4.46
C LEU A 90 0.07 -10.24 -5.69
N ASP A 91 -0.26 -8.99 -5.96
CA ASP A 91 0.59 -8.13 -6.78
C ASP A 91 1.62 -7.38 -5.92
N CYS A 92 2.50 -6.60 -6.57
CA CYS A 92 3.57 -5.91 -5.87
C CYS A 92 3.05 -4.85 -4.89
N PHE A 93 1.88 -4.24 -5.14
CA PHE A 93 1.38 -3.16 -4.31
C PHE A 93 0.49 -3.69 -3.17
N THR A 94 -0.39 -4.64 -3.44
CA THR A 94 -1.17 -5.31 -2.39
C THR A 94 -0.28 -6.05 -1.38
N TYR A 95 0.87 -6.56 -1.83
CA TYR A 95 1.90 -7.09 -0.95
C TYR A 95 2.38 -6.05 0.08
N LEU A 96 2.70 -4.83 -0.38
CA LEU A 96 3.09 -3.76 0.51
C LEU A 96 1.95 -3.34 1.44
N ASP A 97 0.72 -3.22 0.91
CA ASP A 97 -0.46 -2.90 1.71
C ASP A 97 -0.60 -3.84 2.91
N TYR A 98 -0.50 -5.14 2.68
CA TYR A 98 -0.65 -6.13 3.77
C TYR A 98 0.49 -6.07 4.77
N VAL A 99 1.74 -5.93 4.31
CA VAL A 99 2.90 -5.83 5.21
C VAL A 99 2.80 -4.60 6.12
N GLU A 100 2.44 -3.44 5.56
CA GLU A 100 2.28 -2.20 6.34
C GLU A 100 1.09 -2.29 7.29
N SER A 101 -0.02 -2.88 6.86
CA SER A 101 -1.20 -3.08 7.68
C SER A 101 -0.91 -3.99 8.87
N PHE A 102 -0.24 -5.12 8.66
CA PHE A 102 0.19 -5.98 9.77
C PHE A 102 1.07 -5.25 10.76
N ARG A 103 2.04 -4.47 10.26
CA ARG A 103 2.96 -3.73 11.13
C ARG A 103 2.23 -2.85 12.15
N LYS A 104 1.08 -2.29 11.75
CA LYS A 104 0.24 -1.41 12.57
C LYS A 104 -0.76 -2.16 13.45
N SER A 105 -0.97 -3.45 13.22
CA SER A 105 -2.09 -4.20 13.79
C SER A 105 -1.76 -4.93 15.08
N LYS A 106 -2.73 -4.99 16.00
CA LYS A 106 -2.65 -5.72 17.27
C LYS A 106 -3.52 -6.99 17.28
N ASN A 107 -4.54 -7.07 16.42
CA ASN A 107 -5.47 -8.19 16.29
C ASN A 107 -6.11 -8.21 14.89
N LYS A 108 -6.93 -9.23 14.60
CA LYS A 108 -7.58 -9.41 13.28
C LYS A 108 -8.49 -8.24 12.89
N SER A 109 -9.29 -7.72 13.81
CA SER A 109 -10.21 -6.60 13.52
C SER A 109 -9.42 -5.34 13.20
N ASP A 110 -8.36 -5.09 13.97
CA ASP A 110 -7.44 -3.98 13.76
C ASP A 110 -6.71 -4.13 12.40
N PHE A 111 -6.27 -5.34 12.04
CA PHE A 111 -5.66 -5.59 10.73
C PHE A 111 -6.57 -5.18 9.56
N ILE A 112 -7.86 -5.54 9.61
CA ILE A 112 -8.83 -5.14 8.58
C ILE A 112 -8.91 -3.61 8.49
N GLN A 113 -9.01 -2.93 9.63
CA GLN A 113 -9.04 -1.47 9.67
C GLN A 113 -7.73 -0.85 9.14
N GLN A 114 -6.58 -1.47 9.46
CA GLN A 114 -5.29 -0.99 8.95
C GLN A 114 -5.14 -1.22 7.44
N VAL A 115 -5.74 -2.27 6.86
CA VAL A 115 -5.81 -2.42 5.39
C VAL A 115 -6.60 -1.27 4.76
N ILE A 116 -7.72 -0.88 5.37
CA ILE A 116 -8.51 0.27 4.92
C ILE A 116 -7.66 1.54 4.97
N ASN A 117 -7.04 1.85 6.10
CA ASN A 117 -6.23 3.06 6.29
C ASN A 117 -4.98 3.08 5.40
N THR A 118 -4.39 1.92 5.12
CA THR A 118 -3.19 1.82 4.28
C THR A 118 -3.51 2.01 2.80
N ARG A 119 -4.61 1.39 2.32
CA ARG A 119 -4.97 1.35 0.91
C ARG A 119 -5.77 2.55 0.44
N TYR A 120 -6.60 3.14 1.32
CA TYR A 120 -7.56 4.17 0.92
C TYR A 120 -7.26 5.52 1.57
N ILE A 121 -7.49 6.59 0.81
CA ILE A 121 -7.42 7.97 1.27
C ILE A 121 -8.54 8.19 2.29
N ASP A 122 -8.21 8.80 3.43
CA ASP A 122 -9.13 9.10 4.54
C ASP A 122 -9.93 7.87 5.05
N GLY A 123 -9.49 6.65 4.71
CA GLY A 123 -10.19 5.42 5.06
C GLY A 123 -11.51 5.23 4.31
N ASP A 124 -11.76 5.97 3.24
CA ASP A 124 -12.95 5.86 2.42
C ASP A 124 -12.77 4.80 1.33
N VAL A 125 -13.44 3.65 1.52
CA VAL A 125 -13.36 2.49 0.62
C VAL A 125 -14.12 2.78 -0.65
N SER A 126 -13.41 3.33 -1.63
CA SER A 126 -13.95 3.60 -2.97
C SER A 126 -12.81 3.51 -4.01
N TYR A 127 -13.17 3.20 -5.26
CA TYR A 127 -12.22 3.04 -6.36
C TYR A 127 -11.32 4.28 -6.55
N LEU A 128 -11.89 5.48 -6.52
CA LEU A 128 -11.14 6.71 -6.74
C LEU A 128 -10.31 7.13 -5.51
N ASN A 129 -10.63 6.61 -4.33
CA ASN A 129 -9.87 6.85 -3.10
C ASN A 129 -8.80 5.79 -2.82
N ARG A 130 -8.60 4.80 -3.68
CA ARG A 130 -7.39 3.98 -3.58
C ARG A 130 -6.16 4.87 -3.69
N LYS A 131 -5.12 4.59 -2.93
CA LYS A 131 -3.78 5.16 -3.14
C LYS A 131 -3.17 4.48 -4.36
N HIS A 132 -3.52 4.99 -5.55
CA HIS A 132 -3.19 4.36 -6.84
C HIS A 132 -1.70 4.45 -7.20
N PHE A 133 -1.00 5.44 -6.64
CA PHE A 133 0.41 5.68 -6.91
C PHE A 133 1.24 5.37 -5.68
N PHE A 134 2.44 4.85 -5.88
CA PHE A 134 3.34 4.53 -4.77
C PHE A 134 3.62 5.75 -3.87
N THR A 135 3.80 6.92 -4.48
CA THR A 135 4.03 8.16 -3.77
C THR A 135 2.79 8.71 -3.05
N ASP A 136 1.58 8.16 -3.27
CA ASP A 136 0.41 8.50 -2.45
C ASP A 136 0.64 8.11 -0.99
N TRP A 137 1.46 7.11 -0.72
CA TRP A 137 1.81 6.69 0.64
C TRP A 137 2.46 7.78 1.49
N SER A 138 3.11 8.75 0.85
CA SER A 138 3.75 9.90 1.51
C SER A 138 3.05 11.24 1.27
N HIS A 139 1.93 11.26 0.52
CA HIS A 139 1.23 12.49 0.15
C HIS A 139 -0.28 12.49 0.45
N ARG A 140 -0.87 11.33 0.75
CA ARG A 140 -2.33 11.21 0.97
C ARG A 140 -2.59 10.58 2.33
N GLU A 141 -3.43 11.26 3.14
CA GLU A 141 -3.77 10.77 4.48
C GLU A 141 -4.67 9.51 4.44
N PRO A 142 -4.55 8.65 5.46
CA PRO A 142 -3.48 8.62 6.45
C PRO A 142 -2.13 8.27 5.81
N LEU A 143 -1.06 8.99 6.16
CA LEU A 143 0.27 8.70 5.62
C LEU A 143 0.76 7.32 6.08
N ASN A 144 1.28 6.53 5.14
CA ASN A 144 1.92 5.24 5.45
C ASN A 144 3.43 5.38 5.68
N ALA A 145 4.05 6.30 4.94
CA ALA A 145 5.49 6.48 4.92
C ALA A 145 5.87 7.94 4.65
N GLN A 146 7.11 8.28 4.94
CA GLN A 146 7.76 9.51 4.50
C GLN A 146 8.72 9.23 3.34
N ASP A 147 8.84 10.16 2.40
CA ASP A 147 9.85 10.09 1.35
C ASP A 147 11.23 10.44 1.95
N VAL A 148 12.14 9.47 1.91
CA VAL A 148 13.53 9.63 2.38
C VAL A 148 14.54 9.56 1.24
N THR A 149 14.08 9.57 0.00
CA THR A 149 14.91 9.38 -1.19
C THR A 149 16.12 10.33 -1.22
N ALA A 150 15.89 11.64 -0.96
CA ALA A 150 16.96 12.63 -0.93
C ALA A 150 17.96 12.45 0.22
N GLN A 151 17.60 11.68 1.26
CA GLN A 151 18.47 11.42 2.41
C GLN A 151 19.43 10.24 2.17
N ILE A 152 19.18 9.44 1.12
CA ILE A 152 19.97 8.24 0.82
C ILE A 152 21.29 8.62 0.13
N THR A 153 21.25 9.60 -0.77
CA THR A 153 22.42 10.06 -1.51
C THR A 153 22.22 11.49 -2.00
N PRO A 154 23.29 12.33 -2.08
CA PRO A 154 23.21 13.67 -2.67
C PRO A 154 22.96 13.66 -4.19
N HIS A 155 23.01 12.50 -4.84
CA HIS A 155 22.78 12.34 -6.28
C HIS A 155 21.31 12.10 -6.65
N SER A 156 20.37 12.27 -5.73
CA SER A 156 18.94 12.23 -6.05
C SER A 156 18.56 13.35 -7.03
N ARG A 157 17.56 13.08 -7.84
CA ARG A 157 16.99 14.04 -8.81
C ARG A 157 15.52 14.23 -8.55
N THR A 158 15.02 15.44 -8.80
CA THR A 158 13.61 15.76 -8.74
C THR A 158 13.07 16.00 -10.13
N VAL A 159 11.92 15.41 -10.45
CA VAL A 159 11.19 15.63 -11.70
C VAL A 159 9.72 15.89 -11.39
N ILE A 160 9.09 16.76 -12.17
CA ILE A 160 7.65 16.97 -12.11
C ILE A 160 6.98 15.89 -12.95
N LYS A 161 6.01 15.20 -12.38
CA LYS A 161 5.14 14.24 -13.05
C LYS A 161 3.69 14.67 -12.96
N TYR A 162 2.96 14.49 -14.04
CA TYR A 162 1.50 14.62 -14.08
C TYR A 162 0.92 13.21 -13.99
N LEU A 163 0.78 12.69 -12.76
CA LEU A 163 0.33 11.32 -12.51
C LEU A 163 -1.07 11.12 -13.07
N ASN A 164 -1.33 9.92 -13.56
CA ASN A 164 -2.53 9.50 -14.28
C ASN A 164 -2.61 9.92 -15.76
N GLN A 165 -1.84 10.90 -16.23
CA GLN A 165 -1.90 11.40 -17.61
C GLN A 165 -1.03 10.56 -18.57
N LYS A 166 -1.63 9.84 -19.52
CA LYS A 166 -0.89 9.12 -20.57
C LYS A 166 -0.28 10.07 -21.59
N LYS A 167 0.84 9.67 -22.18
CA LYS A 167 1.55 10.45 -23.19
C LYS A 167 0.70 10.71 -24.45
N GLU A 168 -0.04 9.69 -24.87
CA GLU A 168 -0.90 9.70 -26.07
C GLU A 168 -2.29 10.31 -25.78
N GLY A 169 -2.50 10.86 -24.59
CA GLY A 169 -3.79 11.34 -24.11
C GLY A 169 -4.58 10.28 -23.33
N GLY A 170 -5.55 10.74 -22.54
CA GLY A 170 -6.32 9.90 -21.65
C GLY A 170 -5.59 9.57 -20.34
N GLU A 171 -6.14 8.65 -19.57
CA GLU A 171 -5.81 8.36 -18.18
C GLU A 171 -5.47 6.88 -17.98
N PHE A 172 -4.59 6.56 -17.01
CA PHE A 172 -4.38 5.19 -16.55
C PHE A 172 -5.56 4.70 -15.70
N ILE A 173 -6.04 5.57 -14.81
CA ILE A 173 -7.15 5.34 -13.89
C ILE A 173 -8.30 6.23 -14.36
N PRO A 174 -9.32 5.69 -15.02
CA PRO A 174 -10.44 6.48 -15.53
C PRO A 174 -11.14 7.27 -14.40
N SER A 175 -11.51 8.51 -14.69
CA SER A 175 -12.20 9.43 -13.77
C SER A 175 -11.37 9.89 -12.55
N LEU A 176 -10.14 9.44 -12.38
CA LEU A 176 -9.22 10.04 -11.41
C LEU A 176 -8.59 11.29 -12.03
N ASN A 177 -8.55 12.38 -11.28
CA ASN A 177 -7.90 13.61 -11.74
C ASN A 177 -6.40 13.41 -11.97
N VAL A 178 -5.85 14.18 -12.93
CA VAL A 178 -4.40 14.29 -13.09
C VAL A 178 -3.81 14.99 -11.85
N ILE A 179 -2.74 14.40 -11.31
CA ILE A 179 -2.09 14.90 -10.08
C ILE A 179 -0.67 15.37 -10.44
N GLU A 180 -0.42 16.67 -10.36
CA GLU A 180 0.95 17.18 -10.43
C GLU A 180 1.70 16.80 -9.17
N ARG A 181 2.88 16.17 -9.32
CA ARG A 181 3.70 15.72 -8.20
C ARG A 181 5.19 15.81 -8.51
N ASN A 182 5.94 16.35 -7.56
CA ASN A 182 7.40 16.24 -7.56
C ASN A 182 7.80 14.84 -7.13
N ILE A 183 8.48 14.12 -8.02
CA ILE A 183 9.03 12.80 -7.73
C ILE A 183 10.53 12.93 -7.52
N VAL A 184 10.97 12.62 -6.31
CA VAL A 184 12.41 12.47 -6.01
C VAL A 184 12.81 11.04 -6.26
N TYR A 185 13.86 10.83 -7.05
CA TYR A 185 14.38 9.48 -7.32
C TYR A 185 15.91 9.46 -7.34
N ILE A 186 16.48 8.30 -7.10
CA ILE A 186 17.93 8.05 -7.23
C ILE A 186 18.15 7.33 -8.55
N PRO A 187 18.85 7.92 -9.53
CA PRO A 187 19.22 7.20 -10.74
C PRO A 187 20.05 5.96 -10.43
N ALA A 188 19.85 4.89 -11.22
CA ALA A 188 20.43 3.58 -10.94
C ALA A 188 21.99 3.60 -10.90
N GLU A 189 22.63 4.47 -11.67
CA GLU A 189 24.09 4.66 -11.69
C GLU A 189 24.65 5.12 -10.33
N PHE A 190 23.83 5.72 -9.48
CA PHE A 190 24.25 6.19 -8.14
C PHE A 190 23.89 5.22 -7.01
N ILE A 191 23.33 4.05 -7.33
CA ILE A 191 23.05 2.98 -6.35
C ILE A 191 24.32 2.15 -6.18
N ASN A 192 25.24 2.66 -5.37
CA ASN A 192 26.49 2.03 -4.99
C ASN A 192 26.47 1.63 -3.49
N ASP A 193 27.56 1.05 -3.00
CA ASP A 193 27.66 0.59 -1.60
C ASP A 193 27.41 1.73 -0.58
N ALA A 194 27.84 2.94 -0.90
CA ALA A 194 27.59 4.10 -0.03
C ALA A 194 26.09 4.41 0.05
N ALA A 195 25.38 4.49 -1.09
CA ALA A 195 23.94 4.68 -1.11
C ALA A 195 23.20 3.52 -0.42
N VAL A 196 23.58 2.27 -0.72
CA VAL A 196 23.00 1.09 -0.08
C VAL A 196 23.21 1.10 1.42
N SER A 197 24.33 1.64 1.94
CA SER A 197 24.60 1.71 3.40
C SER A 197 23.58 2.58 4.15
N HIS A 198 22.97 3.59 3.50
CA HIS A 198 21.96 4.48 4.09
C HIS A 198 20.53 3.91 4.02
N LEU A 199 20.29 2.87 3.19
CA LEU A 199 19.03 2.15 3.20
C LEU A 199 18.86 1.37 4.50
N LYS A 200 17.65 1.32 5.01
CA LYS A 200 17.30 0.57 6.24
C LYS A 200 16.43 -0.63 5.91
N ASN A 201 16.56 -1.71 6.68
CA ASN A 201 15.61 -2.81 6.59
C ASN A 201 14.18 -2.28 6.72
N GLY A 202 13.29 -2.73 5.84
CA GLY A 202 11.91 -2.31 5.79
C GLY A 202 11.65 -1.01 5.01
N ASP A 203 12.67 -0.38 4.39
CA ASP A 203 12.41 0.70 3.44
C ASP A 203 11.59 0.15 2.26
N TYR A 204 10.51 0.83 1.91
CA TYR A 204 9.70 0.54 0.73
C TYR A 204 10.38 1.13 -0.49
N ILE A 205 10.56 0.32 -1.49
CA ILE A 205 11.28 0.68 -2.73
C ILE A 205 10.29 0.72 -3.89
N GLY A 206 10.17 1.87 -4.52
CA GLY A 206 9.49 2.02 -5.81
C GLY A 206 10.52 2.04 -6.95
N ILE A 207 10.31 1.25 -7.98
CA ILE A 207 11.14 1.26 -9.19
C ILE A 207 10.68 2.41 -10.06
N TYR A 208 11.45 3.50 -10.04
CA TYR A 208 11.18 4.71 -10.81
C TYR A 208 11.03 4.42 -12.30
N THR A 209 10.19 5.17 -12.98
CA THR A 209 9.98 5.04 -14.43
C THR A 209 9.98 6.40 -15.14
N HIS A 210 10.44 6.41 -16.40
CA HIS A 210 10.28 7.56 -17.30
C HIS A 210 8.90 7.62 -17.97
N ILE A 211 8.06 6.60 -17.82
CA ILE A 211 6.71 6.59 -18.38
C ILE A 211 5.96 7.80 -17.82
N GLN A 212 5.40 8.61 -18.73
CA GLN A 212 4.56 9.74 -18.35
C GLN A 212 3.32 9.24 -17.61
N GLY A 213 2.92 9.94 -16.55
CA GLY A 213 1.72 9.60 -15.78
C GLY A 213 1.92 8.53 -14.70
N LEU A 214 3.11 7.92 -14.60
CA LEU A 214 3.44 6.98 -13.54
C LEU A 214 4.66 7.45 -12.75
N ASP A 215 4.64 7.22 -11.44
CA ASP A 215 5.80 7.43 -10.55
C ASP A 215 6.73 6.21 -10.58
N VAL A 216 6.18 5.01 -10.42
CA VAL A 216 6.92 3.75 -10.41
C VAL A 216 6.20 2.68 -11.26
N THR A 217 6.92 1.64 -11.66
CA THR A 217 6.33 0.48 -12.36
C THR A 217 6.33 -0.79 -11.53
N HIS A 218 7.02 -0.80 -10.40
CA HIS A 218 7.09 -1.95 -9.52
C HIS A 218 7.46 -1.50 -8.11
N THR A 219 7.12 -2.31 -7.11
CA THR A 219 7.42 -2.03 -5.72
C THR A 219 7.97 -3.25 -4.99
N GLY A 220 8.67 -3.02 -3.88
CA GLY A 220 9.18 -4.05 -3.00
C GLY A 220 9.71 -3.46 -1.71
N ILE A 221 10.38 -4.29 -0.93
CA ILE A 221 10.91 -3.96 0.40
C ILE A 221 12.41 -4.25 0.42
N PHE A 222 13.20 -3.28 0.85
CA PHE A 222 14.62 -3.48 1.06
C PHE A 222 14.84 -4.30 2.33
N VAL A 223 15.57 -5.41 2.20
CA VAL A 223 15.95 -6.27 3.31
C VAL A 223 17.42 -6.69 3.22
N ARG A 224 18.11 -6.73 4.35
CA ARG A 224 19.45 -7.33 4.45
C ARG A 224 19.33 -8.76 4.93
N THR A 225 19.90 -9.68 4.18
CA THR A 225 19.95 -11.11 4.49
C THR A 225 21.41 -11.56 4.61
N ALA A 226 21.63 -12.81 5.01
CA ALA A 226 22.98 -13.41 4.99
C ALA A 226 23.60 -13.45 3.59
N LYS A 227 22.77 -13.34 2.53
CA LYS A 227 23.21 -13.27 1.13
C LYS A 227 23.46 -11.83 0.65
N GLY A 228 23.35 -10.83 1.53
CA GLY A 228 23.49 -9.41 1.22
C GLY A 228 22.17 -8.66 1.10
N PRO A 229 22.20 -7.45 0.49
CA PRO A 229 21.03 -6.62 0.28
C PRO A 229 20.10 -7.22 -0.79
N MET A 230 18.81 -7.33 -0.47
CA MET A 230 17.77 -7.89 -1.34
C MET A 230 16.61 -6.92 -1.52
N LEU A 231 15.98 -6.98 -2.67
CA LEU A 231 14.63 -6.47 -2.92
C LEU A 231 13.66 -7.63 -2.73
N ARG A 232 12.91 -7.63 -1.63
CA ARG A 232 11.81 -8.56 -1.41
C ARG A 232 10.56 -8.04 -2.11
N ASN A 233 10.05 -8.78 -3.08
CA ASN A 233 8.99 -8.28 -3.95
C ASN A 233 8.09 -9.39 -4.47
N ALA A 234 6.81 -9.08 -4.74
CA ALA A 234 5.93 -9.96 -5.49
C ALA A 234 6.28 -9.83 -6.98
N SER A 235 7.08 -10.75 -7.48
CA SER A 235 7.68 -10.69 -8.80
C SER A 235 6.76 -11.27 -9.87
N SER A 236 6.42 -10.47 -10.89
CA SER A 236 5.68 -10.90 -12.09
C SER A 236 6.55 -11.57 -13.15
N LEU A 237 7.86 -11.66 -12.94
CA LEU A 237 8.77 -12.28 -13.89
C LEU A 237 8.47 -13.76 -14.04
N LYS A 238 8.41 -14.26 -15.30
CA LYS A 238 8.07 -15.67 -15.61
C LYS A 238 8.90 -16.71 -14.85
N GLY A 239 10.18 -16.39 -14.54
CA GLY A 239 11.05 -17.27 -13.76
C GLY A 239 10.72 -17.34 -12.27
N ASN A 240 9.98 -16.37 -11.73
CA ASN A 240 9.61 -16.27 -10.31
C ASN A 240 8.11 -16.46 -10.10
N ASN A 241 7.31 -15.55 -10.62
CA ASN A 241 5.84 -15.48 -10.51
C ASN A 241 5.33 -15.68 -9.06
N LYS A 242 6.04 -15.10 -8.10
CA LYS A 242 5.76 -15.21 -6.65
C LYS A 242 6.55 -14.18 -5.86
N VAL A 243 6.26 -14.07 -4.56
CA VAL A 243 7.08 -13.26 -3.64
C VAL A 243 8.46 -13.90 -3.47
N VAL A 244 9.52 -13.13 -3.78
CA VAL A 244 10.92 -13.59 -3.75
C VAL A 244 11.85 -12.49 -3.22
N ASP A 245 13.06 -12.90 -2.82
CA ASP A 245 14.21 -12.03 -2.57
C ASP A 245 15.08 -11.96 -3.83
N SER A 246 15.14 -10.81 -4.48
CA SER A 246 15.99 -10.53 -5.65
C SER A 246 17.23 -9.76 -5.20
N PRO A 247 18.46 -10.06 -5.69
CA PRO A 247 19.66 -9.27 -5.38
C PRO A 247 19.45 -7.80 -5.72
N PHE A 248 19.49 -6.93 -4.70
CA PHE A 248 19.01 -5.54 -4.80
C PHE A 248 19.76 -4.73 -5.85
N VAL A 249 21.08 -4.69 -5.76
CA VAL A 249 21.92 -3.87 -6.65
C VAL A 249 21.81 -4.34 -8.10
N GLU A 250 21.83 -5.65 -8.34
CA GLU A 250 21.69 -6.24 -9.67
C GLU A 250 20.32 -5.96 -10.29
N TYR A 251 19.27 -5.97 -9.46
CA TYR A 251 17.92 -5.64 -9.87
C TYR A 251 17.81 -4.17 -10.29
N VAL A 252 18.24 -3.27 -9.43
CA VAL A 252 18.09 -1.82 -9.62
C VAL A 252 18.94 -1.31 -10.80
N LYS A 253 20.15 -1.84 -11.02
CA LYS A 253 21.02 -1.46 -12.16
C LYS A 253 20.36 -1.64 -13.52
N LYS A 254 19.30 -2.44 -13.63
CA LYS A 254 18.53 -2.68 -14.87
C LYS A 254 17.33 -1.75 -15.02
N THR A 255 17.17 -0.77 -14.13
CA THR A 255 16.02 0.14 -14.05
C THR A 255 16.48 1.60 -14.17
N PRO A 256 15.60 2.56 -14.41
CA PRO A 256 15.96 3.98 -14.41
C PRO A 256 16.41 4.51 -13.03
N GLY A 257 15.99 3.87 -11.93
CA GLY A 257 16.29 4.30 -10.57
C GLY A 257 15.25 3.86 -9.57
N ILE A 258 15.34 4.43 -8.36
CA ILE A 258 14.42 4.09 -7.25
C ILE A 258 13.89 5.32 -6.53
N VAL A 259 12.69 5.18 -5.96
CA VAL A 259 12.11 6.03 -4.93
C VAL A 259 12.15 5.25 -3.61
N VAL A 260 12.50 5.90 -2.52
CA VAL A 260 12.62 5.25 -1.20
C VAL A 260 11.65 5.89 -0.21
N LEU A 261 10.68 5.11 0.24
CA LEU A 261 9.76 5.51 1.30
C LEU A 261 10.09 4.73 2.58
N ARG A 262 10.03 5.41 3.72
CA ARG A 262 10.28 4.81 5.03
C ARG A 262 9.01 4.89 5.87
N ALA A 263 8.61 3.76 6.45
CA ALA A 263 7.41 3.66 7.26
C ALA A 263 7.34 4.75 8.34
N MET A 264 6.16 5.36 8.50
CA MET A 264 5.91 6.29 9.62
C MET A 264 6.03 5.56 10.96
N PRO A 265 6.50 6.24 12.02
CA PRO A 265 6.39 5.70 13.37
C PRO A 265 4.93 5.31 13.67
N ILE A 266 4.74 4.23 14.43
CA ILE A 266 3.43 3.95 15.00
C ILE A 266 3.25 4.98 16.12
N SER A 267 2.26 5.87 16.00
CA SER A 267 1.87 6.70 17.11
C SER A 267 1.25 5.78 18.16
N ASP A 268 1.86 5.70 19.34
CA ASP A 268 1.19 5.15 20.50
C ASP A 268 -0.03 6.07 20.79
N SER A 269 -1.16 5.75 20.15
CA SER A 269 -2.43 6.34 20.57
C SER A 269 -2.73 5.76 21.94
N ASN A 270 -2.64 6.63 22.95
CA ASN A 270 -3.07 6.41 24.34
C ASN A 270 -4.49 5.82 24.41
#